data_654c454a3008546c439ba628f8656f9a
#
_entry.id   654c454a3008546c439ba628f8656f9a
#
_cell.length_a   1.000
_cell.length_b   1.000
_cell.length_c   1.000
_cell.angle_alpha   90.00
_cell.angle_beta   90.00
_cell.angle_gamma   90.00
#
_symmetry.space_group_name_H-M   'P 1'
#
loop_
_entity.id
_entity.type
_entity.pdbx_description
1 polymer ?
#
loop_
_entity_poly.entity_id
_entity_poly.type
_entity_poly.pdbx_seq_one_letter_code
_entity_poly.pdbx_strand_id
1 'polypeptide(L)'
;MVTDPPYGIAWEAGALNDKKSVRQSSEQSIASDESLEVRDKALEIWGKKQGIIFGTWKMDRPKNTTNVLIWHKANKQPGVLTHPFYSNHEEIYILGTGYVGKPMQSVITTNEHRGMQPRLIGHPTPKPVGLMETLISKCPDGIIADPFAGSGATLLAARNLGRKVIGVELEEKYCELIANRLSQDAFDFGGI
;
A
#
# COMPACT_ATOMS: atom_id res chain seq x y z
N MET A 1 4.84 -12.30 -1.99
CA MET A 1 4.66 -10.90 -2.45
C MET A 1 3.77 -10.17 -1.46
N VAL A 2 4.07 -8.92 -1.14
CA VAL A 2 3.22 -8.00 -0.36
C VAL A 2 3.26 -6.67 -1.09
N THR A 3 2.10 -6.19 -1.61
CA THR A 3 2.14 -5.09 -2.58
C THR A 3 0.82 -4.31 -2.66
N ASP A 4 0.92 -3.05 -3.07
CA ASP A 4 -0.17 -2.11 -3.30
C ASP A 4 -0.17 -1.66 -4.78
N PRO A 5 -0.70 -2.48 -5.70
CA PRO A 5 -0.72 -2.16 -7.12
C PRO A 5 -1.69 -1.01 -7.42
N PRO A 6 -1.59 -0.36 -8.59
CA PRO A 6 -2.63 0.52 -9.10
C PRO A 6 -3.99 -0.18 -9.11
N TYR A 7 -5.05 0.54 -8.68
CA TYR A 7 -6.39 -0.05 -8.51
C TYR A 7 -7.26 -0.01 -9.77
N GLY A 8 -6.80 0.65 -10.83
CA GLY A 8 -7.56 0.82 -12.06
C GLY A 8 -8.72 1.81 -11.93
N ILE A 9 -8.64 2.74 -10.99
CA ILE A 9 -9.71 3.72 -10.71
C ILE A 9 -9.38 5.13 -11.23
N ALA A 10 -8.29 5.27 -11.99
CA ALA A 10 -7.80 6.54 -12.51
C ALA A 10 -7.73 7.62 -11.41
N TRP A 11 -7.05 7.31 -10.31
CA TRP A 11 -6.97 8.20 -9.16
C TRP A 11 -6.19 9.49 -9.49
N GLU A 12 -6.82 10.64 -9.23
CA GLU A 12 -6.21 11.96 -9.36
C GLU A 12 -6.26 12.72 -8.03
N ALA A 13 -5.16 13.37 -7.68
CA ALA A 13 -5.11 14.25 -6.54
C ALA A 13 -5.96 15.51 -6.80
N GLY A 14 -6.99 15.73 -6.00
CA GLY A 14 -7.82 16.95 -6.11
C GLY A 14 -9.05 16.84 -6.99
N ALA A 15 -9.45 15.65 -7.43
CA ALA A 15 -10.73 15.40 -8.13
C ALA A 15 -11.98 15.72 -7.30
N LEU A 16 -11.84 16.33 -6.13
CA LEU A 16 -12.90 16.85 -5.29
C LEU A 16 -12.93 18.38 -5.40
N ASN A 17 -13.67 18.86 -6.40
CA ASN A 17 -14.19 20.21 -6.60
C ASN A 17 -13.95 21.23 -5.47
N ASP A 18 -12.84 21.96 -5.53
CA ASP A 18 -12.84 23.34 -5.11
C ASP A 18 -12.00 24.17 -6.09
N LYS A 19 -12.69 24.91 -6.98
CA LYS A 19 -12.10 25.77 -8.01
C LYS A 19 -11.20 26.90 -7.47
N LYS A 20 -11.00 26.95 -6.14
CA LYS A 20 -10.17 27.97 -5.47
C LYS A 20 -8.82 27.49 -4.96
N SER A 21 -8.52 26.18 -4.95
CA SER A 21 -7.22 25.64 -4.52
C SER A 21 -6.33 25.11 -5.64
N VAL A 22 -6.62 25.47 -6.90
CA VAL A 22 -5.90 25.04 -8.12
C VAL A 22 -4.53 25.72 -8.30
N ARG A 23 -3.82 26.01 -7.23
CA ARG A 23 -2.42 26.46 -7.34
C ARG A 23 -1.52 25.50 -6.59
N GLN A 24 -1.03 24.44 -7.24
CA GLN A 24 0.06 23.53 -6.86
C GLN A 24 -0.23 22.03 -6.71
N SER A 25 -1.40 21.50 -7.12
CA SER A 25 -1.66 20.05 -7.05
C SER A 25 -1.81 19.35 -8.41
N SER A 26 -1.30 19.92 -9.49
CA SER A 26 -1.64 19.52 -10.85
C SER A 26 -0.87 18.34 -11.44
N GLU A 27 -0.08 17.57 -10.67
CA GLU A 27 0.74 16.49 -11.27
C GLU A 27 0.86 15.21 -10.40
N GLN A 28 -0.08 14.93 -9.51
CA GLN A 28 -0.04 13.67 -8.75
C GLN A 28 -1.13 12.72 -9.25
N SER A 29 -0.84 12.01 -10.34
CA SER A 29 -1.55 10.80 -10.74
C SER A 29 -0.75 9.57 -10.33
N ILE A 30 -1.41 8.42 -10.23
CA ILE A 30 -0.73 7.13 -10.04
C ILE A 30 -0.49 6.55 -11.43
N ALA A 31 0.76 6.22 -11.74
CA ALA A 31 1.11 5.63 -13.02
C ALA A 31 0.34 4.32 -13.24
N SER A 32 -0.22 4.15 -14.45
CA SER A 32 -0.97 2.95 -14.86
C SER A 32 -2.21 2.62 -14.01
N ASP A 33 -2.84 3.61 -13.36
CA ASP A 33 -4.07 3.40 -12.57
C ASP A 33 -5.36 3.49 -13.41
N GLU A 34 -5.27 3.31 -14.72
CA GLU A 34 -6.42 3.33 -15.65
C GLU A 34 -7.10 1.96 -15.79
N SER A 35 -6.40 0.88 -15.45
CA SER A 35 -6.90 -0.50 -15.56
C SER A 35 -6.23 -1.45 -14.57
N LEU A 36 -6.77 -2.67 -14.44
CA LEU A 36 -6.18 -3.76 -13.66
C LEU A 36 -5.08 -4.54 -14.40
N GLU A 37 -4.80 -4.21 -15.65
CA GLU A 37 -3.93 -5.00 -16.52
C GLU A 37 -2.52 -5.17 -15.94
N VAL A 38 -1.94 -4.09 -15.40
CA VAL A 38 -0.58 -4.13 -14.82
C VAL A 38 -0.55 -5.00 -13.57
N ARG A 39 -1.55 -4.90 -12.70
CA ARG A 39 -1.73 -5.78 -11.54
C ARG A 39 -1.83 -7.24 -11.97
N ASP A 40 -2.72 -7.53 -12.91
CA ASP A 40 -3.03 -8.89 -13.31
C ASP A 40 -1.83 -9.55 -14.01
N LYS A 41 -1.07 -8.81 -14.80
CA LYS A 41 0.17 -9.27 -15.41
C LYS A 41 1.27 -9.57 -14.36
N ALA A 42 1.41 -8.70 -13.36
CA ALA A 42 2.34 -8.95 -12.25
C ALA A 42 1.95 -10.23 -11.47
N LEU A 43 0.66 -10.47 -11.25
CA LEU A 43 0.15 -11.67 -10.60
C LEU A 43 0.32 -12.92 -11.45
N GLU A 44 0.16 -12.83 -12.76
CA GLU A 44 0.44 -13.91 -13.69
C GLU A 44 1.91 -14.36 -13.63
N ILE A 45 2.83 -13.40 -13.68
CA ILE A 45 4.27 -13.66 -13.54
C ILE A 45 4.60 -14.26 -12.16
N TRP A 46 3.94 -13.77 -11.10
CA TRP A 46 4.11 -14.28 -9.75
C TRP A 46 3.63 -15.73 -9.60
N GLY A 47 2.63 -16.11 -10.35
CA GLY A 47 2.06 -17.45 -10.38
C GLY A 47 1.26 -17.80 -9.12
N LYS A 48 1.35 -19.06 -8.66
CA LYS A 48 0.55 -19.59 -7.54
C LYS A 48 1.18 -19.40 -6.16
N LYS A 49 2.21 -18.58 -6.05
CA LYS A 49 2.88 -18.31 -4.77
C LYS A 49 2.00 -17.42 -3.88
N GLN A 50 2.31 -17.40 -2.58
CA GLN A 50 1.63 -16.52 -1.61
C GLN A 50 1.73 -15.04 -2.02
N GLY A 51 0.62 -14.33 -1.87
CA GLY A 51 0.55 -12.90 -2.12
C GLY A 51 -0.43 -12.20 -1.18
N ILE A 52 -0.07 -11.01 -0.75
CA ILE A 52 -0.93 -10.11 0.01
C ILE A 52 -1.05 -8.84 -0.82
N ILE A 53 -2.22 -8.58 -1.37
CA ILE A 53 -2.44 -7.59 -2.42
C ILE A 53 -3.50 -6.60 -1.94
N PHE A 54 -3.15 -5.32 -1.88
CA PHE A 54 -4.13 -4.27 -1.61
C PHE A 54 -5.06 -4.07 -2.81
N GLY A 55 -6.29 -3.65 -2.52
CA GLY A 55 -7.26 -3.39 -3.55
C GLY A 55 -8.53 -2.71 -3.05
N THR A 56 -9.53 -2.66 -3.90
CA THR A 56 -10.80 -1.99 -3.64
C THR A 56 -11.97 -2.84 -4.08
N TRP A 57 -13.07 -2.77 -3.34
CA TRP A 57 -14.34 -3.41 -3.69
C TRP A 57 -14.95 -2.94 -5.02
N LYS A 58 -14.44 -1.83 -5.58
CA LYS A 58 -14.91 -1.25 -6.86
C LYS A 58 -14.43 -2.01 -8.09
N MET A 59 -13.41 -2.85 -7.91
CA MET A 59 -12.76 -3.55 -9.01
C MET A 59 -12.70 -5.05 -8.74
N ASP A 60 -12.55 -5.82 -9.78
CA ASP A 60 -12.47 -7.27 -9.68
C ASP A 60 -11.30 -7.72 -8.81
N ARG A 61 -11.59 -8.69 -7.94
CA ARG A 61 -10.59 -9.35 -7.11
C ARG A 61 -9.69 -10.25 -7.93
N PRO A 62 -8.43 -10.43 -7.54
CA PRO A 62 -7.56 -11.44 -8.15
C PRO A 62 -8.20 -12.84 -8.12
N LYS A 63 -8.12 -13.57 -9.24
CA LYS A 63 -8.79 -14.88 -9.42
C LYS A 63 -8.42 -15.93 -8.38
N ASN A 64 -7.19 -15.88 -7.84
CA ASN A 64 -6.68 -16.85 -6.87
C ASN A 64 -6.82 -16.39 -5.41
N THR A 65 -7.73 -15.45 -5.13
CA THR A 65 -7.99 -14.95 -3.77
C THR A 65 -8.56 -16.08 -2.90
N THR A 66 -7.86 -16.40 -1.82
CA THR A 66 -8.26 -17.43 -0.84
C THR A 66 -8.91 -16.85 0.40
N ASN A 67 -8.62 -15.58 0.73
CA ASN A 67 -9.21 -14.85 1.84
C ASN A 67 -9.18 -13.34 1.57
N VAL A 68 -10.02 -12.59 2.27
CA VAL A 68 -10.07 -11.12 2.19
C VAL A 68 -9.97 -10.54 3.59
N LEU A 69 -9.02 -9.62 3.79
CA LEU A 69 -8.94 -8.81 4.98
C LEU A 69 -9.48 -7.41 4.66
N ILE A 70 -9.95 -6.73 5.68
CA ILE A 70 -10.42 -5.35 5.61
C ILE A 70 -9.44 -4.46 6.39
N TRP A 71 -8.80 -3.54 5.73
CA TRP A 71 -8.07 -2.47 6.40
C TRP A 71 -9.01 -1.31 6.70
N HIS A 72 -9.43 -1.21 7.95
CA HIS A 72 -10.28 -0.14 8.44
C HIS A 72 -9.45 1.07 8.88
N LYS A 73 -9.76 2.24 8.34
CA LYS A 73 -9.11 3.53 8.61
C LYS A 73 -9.98 4.32 9.59
N ALA A 74 -9.79 4.11 10.90
CA ALA A 74 -10.68 4.65 11.93
C ALA A 74 -10.82 6.18 11.89
N ASN A 75 -9.74 6.90 11.59
CA ASN A 75 -9.70 8.37 11.57
C ASN A 75 -9.90 8.98 10.18
N LYS A 76 -10.36 8.19 9.18
CA LYS A 76 -10.67 8.74 7.87
C LYS A 76 -11.88 9.66 7.97
N GLN A 77 -11.67 10.93 7.69
CA GLN A 77 -12.76 11.89 7.57
C GLN A 77 -13.46 11.75 6.20
N PRO A 78 -14.79 11.91 6.14
CA PRO A 78 -15.48 12.03 4.87
C PRO A 78 -14.99 13.30 4.14
N GLY A 79 -14.72 13.17 2.85
CA GLY A 79 -14.56 14.32 1.97
C GLY A 79 -15.93 14.93 1.58
N VAL A 80 -15.99 15.61 0.44
CA VAL A 80 -17.27 16.01 -0.15
C VAL A 80 -18.08 14.75 -0.48
N LEU A 81 -19.23 14.59 0.15
CA LEU A 81 -20.07 13.41 -0.02
C LEU A 81 -21.16 13.69 -1.05
N THR A 82 -21.22 12.87 -2.08
CA THR A 82 -22.36 12.76 -3.00
C THR A 82 -23.32 11.65 -2.58
N HIS A 83 -23.01 10.95 -1.47
CA HIS A 83 -23.72 9.79 -0.97
C HIS A 83 -23.64 9.76 0.58
N PRO A 84 -24.68 9.37 1.31
CA PRO A 84 -24.68 9.38 2.79
C PRO A 84 -23.71 8.39 3.42
N PHE A 85 -23.21 7.42 2.68
CA PHE A 85 -22.22 6.46 3.15
C PHE A 85 -20.84 6.74 2.52
N TYR A 86 -19.79 6.79 3.30
CA TYR A 86 -18.43 6.92 2.80
C TYR A 86 -17.59 5.69 3.13
N SER A 87 -16.70 5.35 2.21
CA SER A 87 -15.79 4.24 2.41
C SER A 87 -14.62 4.67 3.28
N ASN A 88 -14.44 4.01 4.42
CA ASN A 88 -13.31 4.19 5.33
C ASN A 88 -12.42 2.94 5.42
N HIS A 89 -12.48 2.09 4.41
CA HIS A 89 -11.70 0.87 4.35
C HIS A 89 -11.10 0.63 2.97
N GLU A 90 -10.13 -0.26 2.92
CA GLU A 90 -9.60 -0.92 1.73
C GLU A 90 -9.65 -2.43 1.93
N GLU A 91 -9.75 -3.18 0.84
CA GLU A 91 -9.64 -4.63 0.85
C GLU A 91 -8.17 -5.05 0.72
N ILE A 92 -7.83 -6.19 1.33
CA ILE A 92 -6.52 -6.83 1.20
C ILE A 92 -6.80 -8.28 0.81
N TYR A 93 -6.37 -8.67 -0.38
CA TYR A 93 -6.58 -10.01 -0.93
C TYR A 93 -5.42 -10.92 -0.55
N ILE A 94 -5.75 -12.07 0.00
CA ILE A 94 -4.80 -13.11 0.36
C ILE A 94 -4.78 -14.16 -0.74
N LEU A 95 -3.63 -14.39 -1.33
CA LEU A 95 -3.43 -15.40 -2.38
C LEU A 95 -2.60 -16.56 -1.84
N GLY A 96 -2.98 -17.77 -2.22
CA GLY A 96 -2.27 -18.97 -1.82
C GLY A 96 -2.50 -19.38 -0.36
N THR A 97 -1.67 -20.28 0.13
CA THR A 97 -1.72 -20.86 1.48
C THR A 97 -0.32 -20.93 2.11
N GLY A 98 -0.20 -21.41 3.34
CA GLY A 98 1.10 -21.55 4.03
C GLY A 98 1.56 -20.28 4.74
N TYR A 99 0.65 -19.39 5.08
CA TYR A 99 0.91 -18.29 6.01
C TYR A 99 1.16 -18.81 7.42
N VAL A 100 1.94 -18.08 8.21
CA VAL A 100 2.46 -18.53 9.52
C VAL A 100 1.95 -17.68 10.67
N GLY A 101 2.27 -18.11 11.90
CA GLY A 101 1.97 -17.40 13.13
C GLY A 101 0.54 -17.61 13.63
N LYS A 102 0.19 -16.91 14.72
CA LYS A 102 -1.14 -17.03 15.35
C LYS A 102 -2.22 -16.44 14.44
N PRO A 103 -3.44 -17.02 14.45
CA PRO A 103 -4.58 -16.42 13.76
C PRO A 103 -4.78 -14.95 14.14
N MET A 104 -5.20 -14.14 13.20
CA MET A 104 -5.56 -12.73 13.40
C MET A 104 -6.96 -12.46 12.85
N GLN A 105 -7.56 -11.38 13.33
CA GLN A 105 -8.87 -10.95 12.83
C GLN A 105 -8.75 -10.49 11.38
N SER A 106 -9.83 -10.68 10.61
CA SER A 106 -9.89 -10.24 9.21
C SER A 106 -10.07 -8.72 9.07
N VAL A 107 -10.40 -8.00 10.14
CA VAL A 107 -10.47 -6.54 10.15
C VAL A 107 -9.26 -6.01 10.91
N ILE A 108 -8.43 -5.22 10.22
CA ILE A 108 -7.25 -4.55 10.79
C ILE A 108 -7.56 -3.07 10.85
N THR A 109 -7.57 -2.50 12.05
CA THR A 109 -7.85 -1.07 12.25
C THR A 109 -6.55 -0.31 12.50
N THR A 110 -6.37 0.82 11.79
CA THR A 110 -5.30 1.76 12.07
C THR A 110 -5.85 3.16 12.35
N ASN A 111 -5.15 3.89 13.22
CA ASN A 111 -5.50 5.25 13.63
C ASN A 111 -4.66 6.32 12.93
N GLU A 112 -4.07 6.02 11.79
CA GLU A 112 -3.15 6.93 11.14
C GLU A 112 -3.84 8.15 10.54
N HIS A 113 -3.29 9.32 10.82
CA HIS A 113 -3.80 10.60 10.35
C HIS A 113 -3.45 10.82 8.87
N ARG A 114 -4.45 10.85 8.02
CA ARG A 114 -4.36 10.99 6.57
C ARG A 114 -3.67 12.29 6.09
N GLY A 115 -3.66 13.33 6.91
CA GLY A 115 -3.24 14.66 6.48
C GLY A 115 -1.73 14.92 6.59
N MET A 116 -1.03 14.24 7.50
CA MET A 116 0.40 14.50 7.74
C MET A 116 1.33 13.58 6.94
N GLN A 117 0.99 12.31 6.82
CA GLN A 117 1.88 11.33 6.18
C GLN A 117 2.14 11.60 4.68
N PRO A 118 1.14 11.86 3.81
CA PRO A 118 1.42 12.15 2.40
C PRO A 118 2.31 13.38 2.20
N ARG A 119 2.11 14.44 2.98
CA ARG A 119 2.92 15.66 2.90
C ARG A 119 4.34 15.47 3.39
N LEU A 120 4.51 14.69 4.47
CA LEU A 120 5.83 14.40 5.04
C LEU A 120 6.62 13.38 4.21
N ILE A 121 5.92 12.41 3.61
CA ILE A 121 6.54 11.33 2.85
C ILE A 121 6.71 11.70 1.38
N GLY A 122 5.91 12.64 0.83
CA GLY A 122 5.99 13.02 -0.58
C GLY A 122 5.34 12.02 -1.55
N HIS A 123 4.53 11.07 -1.05
CA HIS A 123 3.76 10.13 -1.86
C HIS A 123 2.26 10.31 -1.59
N PRO A 124 1.37 10.24 -2.62
CA PRO A 124 -0.04 10.59 -2.46
C PRO A 124 -0.81 9.65 -1.53
N THR A 125 -0.49 8.37 -1.54
CA THR A 125 -1.21 7.32 -0.80
C THR A 125 -0.29 6.35 -0.08
N PRO A 126 0.63 6.82 0.82
CA PRO A 126 1.55 5.91 1.48
C PRO A 126 0.79 4.94 2.40
N LYS A 127 1.16 3.67 2.36
CA LYS A 127 0.64 2.69 3.32
C LYS A 127 1.36 2.83 4.66
N PRO A 128 0.65 2.56 5.79
CA PRO A 128 1.26 2.53 7.12
C PRO A 128 2.32 1.44 7.24
N VAL A 129 3.52 1.77 7.72
CA VAL A 129 4.59 0.78 7.91
C VAL A 129 4.17 -0.30 8.90
N GLY A 130 3.52 0.06 10.02
CA GLY A 130 3.04 -0.91 11.01
C GLY A 130 1.96 -1.88 10.48
N LEU A 131 1.13 -1.43 9.53
CA LEU A 131 0.22 -2.33 8.82
C LEU A 131 1.00 -3.33 7.97
N MET A 132 2.00 -2.87 7.23
CA MET A 132 2.84 -3.74 6.40
C MET A 132 3.63 -4.74 7.26
N GLU A 133 4.15 -4.32 8.42
CA GLU A 133 4.80 -5.21 9.40
C GLU A 133 3.84 -6.31 9.88
N THR A 134 2.62 -5.95 10.23
CA THR A 134 1.58 -6.91 10.63
C THR A 134 1.34 -7.96 9.54
N LEU A 135 1.21 -7.54 8.29
CA LEU A 135 0.97 -8.43 7.16
C LEU A 135 2.20 -9.29 6.84
N ILE A 136 3.40 -8.70 6.82
CA ILE A 136 4.66 -9.41 6.55
C ILE A 136 4.97 -10.44 7.64
N SER A 137 4.59 -10.19 8.89
CA SER A 137 4.77 -11.15 10.00
C SER A 137 4.00 -12.47 9.79
N LYS A 138 3.02 -12.48 8.88
CA LYS A 138 2.27 -13.68 8.48
C LYS A 138 2.87 -14.41 7.28
N CYS A 139 3.82 -13.80 6.60
CA CYS A 139 4.48 -14.45 5.47
C CYS A 139 5.50 -15.49 5.96
N PRO A 140 5.58 -16.67 5.32
CA PRO A 140 6.63 -17.63 5.62
C PRO A 140 8.03 -17.05 5.35
N ASP A 141 9.06 -17.72 5.84
CA ASP A 141 10.45 -17.32 5.61
C ASP A 141 10.76 -17.20 4.11
N GLY A 142 11.68 -16.28 3.80
CA GLY A 142 12.10 -16.01 2.44
C GLY A 142 12.15 -14.51 2.14
N ILE A 143 12.29 -14.19 0.86
CA ILE A 143 12.36 -12.81 0.37
C ILE A 143 10.95 -12.24 0.21
N ILE A 144 10.72 -11.04 0.73
CA ILE A 144 9.51 -10.27 0.46
C ILE A 144 9.71 -9.56 -0.89
N ALA A 145 8.71 -9.62 -1.75
CA ALA A 145 8.73 -8.91 -3.04
C ALA A 145 7.59 -7.90 -3.11
N ASP A 146 7.89 -6.69 -3.56
CA ASP A 146 6.93 -5.63 -3.83
C ASP A 146 7.19 -5.02 -5.22
N PRO A 147 6.44 -5.44 -6.25
CA PRO A 147 6.60 -4.91 -7.60
C PRO A 147 6.03 -3.51 -7.81
N PHE A 148 5.39 -2.91 -6.80
CA PHE A 148 4.81 -1.56 -6.83
C PHE A 148 5.19 -0.80 -5.55
N ALA A 149 6.48 -0.56 -5.36
CA ALA A 149 7.05 -0.15 -4.07
C ALA A 149 6.59 1.24 -3.59
N GLY A 150 6.22 2.15 -4.49
CA GLY A 150 5.69 3.47 -4.20
C GLY A 150 6.55 4.24 -3.21
N SER A 151 6.01 4.49 -2.01
CA SER A 151 6.75 5.16 -0.93
C SER A 151 7.73 4.26 -0.16
N GLY A 152 7.82 2.97 -0.48
CA GLY A 152 8.68 2.00 0.18
C GLY A 152 8.17 1.45 1.52
N ALA A 153 6.89 1.55 1.80
CA ALA A 153 6.34 1.08 3.08
C ALA A 153 6.60 -0.41 3.34
N THR A 154 6.43 -1.26 2.31
CA THR A 154 6.75 -2.70 2.37
C THR A 154 8.23 -2.93 2.64
N LEU A 155 9.10 -2.14 2.00
CA LEU A 155 10.56 -2.29 2.13
C LEU A 155 11.03 -1.94 3.55
N LEU A 156 10.51 -0.83 4.10
CA LEU A 156 10.80 -0.44 5.47
C LEU A 156 10.30 -1.48 6.47
N ALA A 157 9.06 -1.92 6.32
CA ALA A 157 8.46 -2.93 7.19
C ALA A 157 9.24 -4.25 7.16
N ALA A 158 9.62 -4.72 5.97
CA ALA A 158 10.43 -5.92 5.83
C ALA A 158 11.80 -5.76 6.52
N ARG A 159 12.48 -4.61 6.33
CA ARG A 159 13.74 -4.31 7.02
C ARG A 159 13.58 -4.30 8.54
N ASN A 160 12.54 -3.64 9.07
CA ASN A 160 12.27 -3.60 10.51
C ASN A 160 12.08 -5.00 11.12
N LEU A 161 11.55 -5.92 10.33
CA LEU A 161 11.37 -7.33 10.69
C LEU A 161 12.61 -8.20 10.39
N GLY A 162 13.74 -7.63 9.98
CA GLY A 162 14.95 -8.37 9.63
C GLY A 162 14.80 -9.24 8.37
N ARG A 163 13.81 -8.95 7.49
CA ARG A 163 13.53 -9.71 6.27
C ARG A 163 14.28 -9.14 5.07
N LYS A 164 14.76 -10.01 4.21
CA LYS A 164 15.23 -9.62 2.88
C LYS A 164 14.05 -9.18 2.02
N VAL A 165 14.21 -8.11 1.26
CA VAL A 165 13.16 -7.54 0.42
C VAL A 165 13.69 -7.11 -0.93
N ILE A 166 12.86 -7.21 -1.96
CA ILE A 166 13.08 -6.67 -3.30
C ILE A 166 11.88 -5.80 -3.63
N GLY A 167 12.10 -4.53 -3.95
CA GLY A 167 11.11 -3.60 -4.46
C GLY A 167 11.39 -3.21 -5.90
N VAL A 168 10.34 -2.97 -6.66
CA VAL A 168 10.41 -2.36 -7.99
C VAL A 168 9.54 -1.11 -7.96
N GLU A 169 10.06 -0.01 -8.51
CA GLU A 169 9.37 1.26 -8.62
C GLU A 169 9.68 1.87 -9.99
N LEU A 170 8.65 2.40 -10.64
CA LEU A 170 8.75 2.97 -11.98
C LEU A 170 9.24 4.41 -11.97
N GLU A 171 8.81 5.20 -10.98
CA GLU A 171 9.11 6.61 -10.90
C GLU A 171 10.40 6.87 -10.10
N GLU A 172 11.40 7.46 -10.77
CA GLU A 172 12.71 7.75 -10.17
C GLU A 172 12.62 8.54 -8.86
N LYS A 173 11.73 9.54 -8.78
CA LYS A 173 11.49 10.33 -7.57
C LYS A 173 11.11 9.46 -6.35
N TYR A 174 10.38 8.36 -6.58
CA TYR A 174 10.02 7.43 -5.51
C TYR A 174 11.15 6.43 -5.22
N CYS A 175 11.96 6.07 -6.22
CA CYS A 175 13.19 5.32 -5.98
C CYS A 175 14.14 6.09 -5.04
N GLU A 176 14.34 7.38 -5.29
CA GLU A 176 15.13 8.26 -4.41
C GLU A 176 14.52 8.40 -3.02
N LEU A 177 13.20 8.57 -2.95
CA LEU A 177 12.48 8.60 -1.68
C LEU A 177 12.70 7.31 -0.86
N ILE A 178 12.58 6.15 -1.50
CA ILE A 178 12.83 4.84 -0.86
C ILE A 178 14.27 4.76 -0.34
N ALA A 179 15.25 5.12 -1.17
CA ALA A 179 16.67 5.09 -0.79
C ALA A 179 16.93 5.99 0.43
N ASN A 180 16.39 7.20 0.44
CA ASN A 180 16.50 8.13 1.57
C ASN A 180 15.84 7.57 2.83
N ARG A 181 14.64 7.01 2.73
CA ARG A 181 13.92 6.41 3.88
C ARG A 181 14.65 5.20 4.45
N LEU A 182 15.23 4.38 3.59
CA LEU A 182 16.00 3.21 4.04
C LEU A 182 17.36 3.59 4.65
N SER A 183 17.96 4.70 4.28
CA SER A 183 19.23 5.16 4.84
C SER A 183 19.06 5.92 6.16
N GLN A 184 17.99 6.69 6.34
CA GLN A 184 17.78 7.53 7.54
C GLN A 184 17.71 6.73 8.85
N ASP A 185 17.09 5.55 8.83
CA ASP A 185 16.93 4.73 10.03
C ASP A 185 18.22 3.95 10.43
N ALA A 186 19.29 4.01 9.62
CA ALA A 186 20.57 3.40 9.97
C ALA A 186 21.35 4.21 11.03
N PHE A 187 20.91 5.43 11.35
CA PHE A 187 21.62 6.33 12.28
C PHE A 187 21.00 6.45 13.67
N ASP A 188 19.88 5.80 13.96
CA ASP A 188 19.14 6.00 15.22
C ASP A 188 19.44 4.95 16.31
N PHE A 189 20.60 4.34 16.32
CA PHE A 189 21.00 3.33 17.32
C PHE A 189 22.29 3.63 18.05
N GLY A 190 22.55 4.86 18.32
CA GLY A 190 23.76 5.27 19.03
C GLY A 190 23.51 6.11 20.28
N GLY A 191 22.41 5.93 20.99
CA GLY A 191 22.11 6.81 22.10
C GLY A 191 21.52 6.14 23.32
N ILE A 192 22.42 5.59 24.21
CA ILE A 192 22.36 5.47 25.68
C ILE A 192 21.31 4.51 26.22
#